data_5cfe36ada3cdaafddaff3c50630b6782
#
_entry.id   5cfe36ada3cdaafddaff3c50630b6782
#
_cell.length_a   1.000
_cell.length_b   1.000
_cell.length_c   1.000
_cell.angle_alpha   90.00
_cell.angle_beta   90.00
_cell.angle_gamma   90.00
#
_symmetry.space_group_name_H-M   'P 1'
#
loop_
_entity.id
_entity.type
_entity.pdbx_description
1 polymer ?
#
loop_
_entity_poly.entity_id
_entity_poly.type
_entity_poly.pdbx_seq_one_letter_code
_entity_poly.pdbx_strand_id
1 'polypeptide(L)'
;MAKKKTTEKALNIDNILFNCRDYLRAARNSGSFFEKRDMMLTLVFLRFIGEKYEDGIENLKQTLKEQGLDPEDENIRAAFFDDATFADGTYNLPPEARWSTIISIPAPQLNVALDTALQRLEEEDPQLKGCFVKGTFTARNLAANDIKKIVDEVNKISHM
;
A
#
# COMPACT_ATOMS: atom_id res chain seq x y z
N MET A 1 -30.88 -2.81 2.18
CA MET A 1 -29.78 -2.81 3.15
C MET A 1 -28.39 -2.82 2.49
N ALA A 2 -28.20 -3.53 1.37
CA ALA A 2 -26.91 -3.51 0.65
C ALA A 2 -26.52 -2.12 0.12
N LYS A 3 -27.46 -1.31 -0.35
CA LYS A 3 -27.21 0.06 -0.81
C LYS A 3 -26.72 1.01 0.29
N LYS A 4 -27.17 0.83 1.53
CA LYS A 4 -26.77 1.67 2.67
C LYS A 4 -25.31 1.40 3.07
N LYS A 5 -24.89 0.14 3.10
CA LYS A 5 -23.49 -0.23 3.39
C LYS A 5 -22.52 0.28 2.32
N THR A 6 -22.90 0.21 1.05
CA THR A 6 -22.09 0.71 -0.06
C THR A 6 -21.93 2.24 0.01
N THR A 7 -23.00 2.95 0.36
CA THR A 7 -22.99 4.41 0.52
C THR A 7 -22.11 4.85 1.69
N GLU A 8 -22.21 4.16 2.83
CA GLU A 8 -21.36 4.45 4.00
C GLU A 8 -19.89 4.21 3.70
N LYS A 9 -19.56 3.14 2.98
CA LYS A 9 -18.18 2.85 2.57
C LYS A 9 -17.64 3.91 1.60
N ALA A 10 -18.41 4.30 0.60
CA ALA A 10 -18.05 5.34 -0.34
C ALA A 10 -17.83 6.69 0.38
N LEU A 11 -18.73 7.06 1.28
CA LEU A 11 -18.61 8.27 2.10
C LEU A 11 -17.36 8.24 2.98
N ASN A 12 -17.01 7.07 3.53
CA ASN A 12 -15.80 6.93 4.34
C ASN A 12 -14.55 7.14 3.50
N ILE A 13 -14.47 6.57 2.29
CA ILE A 13 -13.35 6.77 1.38
C ILE A 13 -13.25 8.24 0.98
N ASP A 14 -14.35 8.88 0.63
CA ASP A 14 -14.39 10.30 0.26
C ASP A 14 -13.89 11.17 1.41
N ASN A 15 -14.31 10.91 2.65
CA ASN A 15 -13.84 11.64 3.83
C ASN A 15 -12.34 11.43 4.06
N ILE A 16 -11.82 10.23 3.89
CA ILE A 16 -10.41 9.92 4.04
C ILE A 16 -9.59 10.68 3.00
N LEU A 17 -10.00 10.64 1.73
CA LEU A 17 -9.33 11.35 0.65
C LEU A 17 -9.38 12.87 0.87
N PHE A 18 -10.51 13.39 1.35
CA PHE A 18 -10.65 14.80 1.70
C PHE A 18 -9.67 15.20 2.81
N ASN A 19 -9.57 14.39 3.86
CA ASN A 19 -8.63 14.64 4.96
C ASN A 19 -7.17 14.62 4.47
N CYS A 20 -6.81 13.67 3.63
CA CYS A 20 -5.48 13.60 3.02
C CYS A 20 -5.17 14.86 2.21
N ARG A 21 -6.15 15.34 1.44
CA ARG A 21 -6.03 16.58 0.67
C ARG A 21 -5.78 17.79 1.57
N ASP A 22 -6.51 17.86 2.70
CA ASP A 22 -6.32 18.96 3.67
C ASP A 22 -4.95 18.90 4.32
N TYR A 23 -4.48 17.72 4.70
CA TYR A 23 -3.13 17.54 5.25
C TYR A 23 -2.06 17.98 4.23
N LEU A 24 -2.20 17.60 2.97
CA LEU A 24 -1.28 18.00 1.91
C LEU A 24 -1.32 19.52 1.66
N ARG A 25 -2.50 20.12 1.74
CA ARG A 25 -2.65 21.58 1.57
C ARG A 25 -1.93 22.35 2.69
N ALA A 26 -2.01 21.85 3.91
CA ALA A 26 -1.37 22.47 5.07
C ALA A 26 0.12 22.16 5.17
N ALA A 27 0.59 21.07 4.56
CA ALA A 27 1.99 20.65 4.63
C ALA A 27 2.90 21.57 3.80
N ARG A 28 4.05 21.92 4.35
CA ARG A 28 5.09 22.63 3.62
C ARG A 28 5.73 21.68 2.59
N ASN A 29 6.16 22.23 1.46
CA ASN A 29 6.88 21.52 0.40
C ASN A 29 6.04 20.44 -0.31
N SER A 30 4.74 20.44 -0.15
CA SER A 30 3.88 19.44 -0.79
C SER A 30 3.74 19.63 -2.31
N GLY A 31 4.19 20.77 -2.83
CA GLY A 31 4.24 21.03 -4.27
C GLY A 31 2.94 21.56 -4.87
N SER A 32 2.83 21.44 -6.17
CA SER A 32 1.65 21.88 -6.94
C SER A 32 0.45 20.96 -6.70
N PHE A 33 -0.72 21.37 -7.18
CA PHE A 33 -1.93 20.55 -7.16
C PHE A 33 -1.70 19.18 -7.80
N PHE A 34 -1.00 19.12 -8.93
CA PHE A 34 -0.73 17.86 -9.63
C PHE A 34 0.19 16.94 -8.82
N GLU A 35 1.22 17.51 -8.20
CA GLU A 35 2.16 16.74 -7.36
C GLU A 35 1.47 16.17 -6.12
N LYS A 36 0.61 16.96 -5.48
CA LYS A 36 -0.20 16.50 -4.33
C LYS A 36 -1.13 15.37 -4.72
N ARG A 37 -1.80 15.51 -5.86
CA ARG A 37 -2.68 14.48 -6.40
C ARG A 37 -1.90 13.19 -6.68
N ASP A 38 -0.74 13.28 -7.31
CA ASP A 38 0.06 12.12 -7.66
C ASP A 38 0.58 11.41 -6.42
N MET A 39 1.01 12.14 -5.40
CA MET A 39 1.41 11.57 -4.11
C MET A 39 0.25 10.80 -3.46
N MET A 40 -0.94 11.41 -3.44
CA MET A 40 -2.12 10.79 -2.84
C MET A 40 -2.54 9.53 -3.60
N LEU A 41 -2.58 9.58 -4.93
CA LEU A 41 -2.91 8.44 -5.77
C LEU A 41 -1.90 7.30 -5.60
N THR A 42 -0.62 7.63 -5.48
CA THR A 42 0.44 6.66 -5.24
C THR A 42 0.24 5.95 -3.90
N LEU A 43 -0.08 6.68 -2.85
CA LEU A 43 -0.34 6.11 -1.53
C LEU A 43 -1.59 5.21 -1.53
N VAL A 44 -2.65 5.63 -2.21
CA VAL A 44 -3.87 4.81 -2.36
C VAL A 44 -3.56 3.53 -3.15
N PHE A 45 -2.75 3.63 -4.18
CA PHE A 45 -2.31 2.46 -4.95
C PHE A 45 -1.51 1.48 -4.08
N LEU A 46 -0.55 1.98 -3.30
CA LEU A 46 0.23 1.14 -2.38
C LEU A 46 -0.67 0.46 -1.34
N ARG A 47 -1.66 1.16 -0.83
CA ARG A 47 -2.65 0.60 0.09
C ARG A 47 -3.48 -0.50 -0.57
N PHE A 48 -3.93 -0.24 -1.80
CA PHE A 48 -4.73 -1.19 -2.58
C PHE A 48 -3.97 -2.50 -2.84
N ILE A 49 -2.76 -2.43 -3.39
CA ILE A 49 -1.97 -3.63 -3.69
C ILE A 49 -1.54 -4.35 -2.40
N GLY A 50 -1.29 -3.61 -1.33
CA GLY A 50 -0.99 -4.18 -0.01
C GLY A 50 -2.15 -4.99 0.54
N GLU A 51 -3.38 -4.47 0.43
CA GLU A 51 -4.59 -5.19 0.82
C GLU A 51 -4.78 -6.45 -0.01
N LYS A 52 -4.60 -6.36 -1.34
CA LYS A 52 -4.71 -7.52 -2.23
C LYS A 52 -3.66 -8.58 -1.91
N TYR A 53 -2.45 -8.17 -1.59
CA TYR A 53 -1.40 -9.09 -1.17
C TYR A 53 -1.78 -9.82 0.12
N GLU A 54 -2.25 -9.10 1.13
CA GLU A 54 -2.67 -9.69 2.42
C GLU A 54 -3.83 -10.67 2.23
N ASP A 55 -4.82 -10.30 1.43
CA ASP A 55 -5.94 -11.18 1.09
C ASP A 55 -5.45 -12.45 0.36
N GLY A 56 -4.51 -12.30 -0.56
CA GLY A 56 -3.90 -13.43 -1.26
C GLY A 56 -3.17 -14.38 -0.31
N ILE A 57 -2.43 -13.85 0.65
CA ILE A 57 -1.75 -14.64 1.68
C ILE A 57 -2.76 -15.40 2.54
N GLU A 58 -3.83 -14.74 2.99
CA GLU A 58 -4.86 -15.39 3.80
C GLU A 58 -5.60 -16.49 3.03
N ASN A 59 -5.92 -16.23 1.77
CA ASN A 59 -6.54 -17.24 0.90
C ASN A 59 -5.62 -18.44 0.67
N LEU A 60 -4.33 -18.20 0.48
CA LEU A 60 -3.34 -19.26 0.33
C LEU A 60 -3.22 -20.11 1.60
N LYS A 61 -3.17 -19.47 2.76
CA LYS A 61 -3.15 -20.17 4.06
C LYS A 61 -4.38 -21.04 4.24
N GLN A 62 -5.55 -20.51 3.90
CA GLN A 62 -6.80 -21.26 3.98
C GLN A 62 -6.80 -22.49 3.05
N THR A 63 -6.35 -22.32 1.82
CA THR A 63 -6.25 -23.41 0.85
C THR A 63 -5.30 -24.50 1.32
N LEU A 64 -4.15 -24.11 1.87
CA LEU A 64 -3.17 -25.08 2.41
C LEU A 64 -3.75 -25.88 3.59
N LYS A 65 -4.46 -25.22 4.49
CA LYS A 65 -5.13 -25.88 5.62
C LYS A 65 -6.18 -26.89 5.14
N GLU A 66 -6.96 -26.53 4.12
CA GLU A 66 -7.96 -27.43 3.51
C GLU A 66 -7.31 -28.67 2.89
N GLN A 67 -6.07 -28.54 2.40
CA GLN A 67 -5.30 -29.65 1.84
C GLN A 67 -4.52 -30.44 2.90
N GLY A 68 -4.67 -30.08 4.19
CA GLY A 68 -3.96 -30.74 5.29
C GLY A 68 -2.50 -30.32 5.45
N LEU A 69 -2.10 -29.21 4.83
CA LEU A 69 -0.75 -28.67 4.93
C LEU A 69 -0.71 -27.55 5.99
N ASP A 70 0.42 -27.46 6.70
CA ASP A 70 0.63 -26.44 7.72
C ASP A 70 1.27 -25.19 7.08
N PRO A 71 0.55 -24.04 7.02
CA PRO A 71 1.11 -22.81 6.43
C PRO A 71 2.31 -22.26 7.20
N GLU A 72 2.52 -22.65 8.44
CA GLU A 72 3.64 -22.17 9.28
C GLU A 72 4.88 -23.06 9.15
N ASP A 73 4.79 -24.22 8.47
CA ASP A 73 5.93 -25.09 8.20
C ASP A 73 6.90 -24.39 7.25
N GLU A 74 8.19 -24.38 7.58
CA GLU A 74 9.23 -23.70 6.79
C GLU A 74 9.30 -24.20 5.35
N ASN A 75 9.16 -25.53 5.14
CA ASN A 75 9.18 -26.12 3.81
C ASN A 75 7.97 -25.70 2.97
N ILE A 76 6.81 -25.63 3.58
CA ILE A 76 5.57 -25.15 2.94
C ILE A 76 5.70 -23.67 2.60
N ARG A 77 6.21 -22.84 3.52
CA ARG A 77 6.44 -21.41 3.26
C ARG A 77 7.40 -21.21 2.09
N ALA A 78 8.52 -21.90 2.07
CA ALA A 78 9.48 -21.81 0.98
C ALA A 78 8.88 -22.24 -0.36
N ALA A 79 8.05 -23.28 -0.37
CA ALA A 79 7.45 -23.81 -1.60
C ALA A 79 6.33 -22.91 -2.16
N PHE A 80 5.52 -22.26 -1.30
CA PHE A 80 4.29 -21.60 -1.71
C PHE A 80 4.27 -20.10 -1.52
N PHE A 81 5.05 -19.54 -0.59
CA PHE A 81 5.00 -18.11 -0.27
C PHE A 81 6.19 -17.33 -0.83
N ASP A 82 7.39 -17.93 -0.88
CA ASP A 82 8.59 -17.17 -1.24
C ASP A 82 8.70 -16.89 -2.74
N ASP A 83 8.25 -17.82 -3.60
CA ASP A 83 8.30 -17.69 -5.05
C ASP A 83 6.91 -17.60 -5.71
N ALA A 84 5.85 -17.50 -4.93
CA ALA A 84 4.50 -17.58 -5.46
C ALA A 84 4.09 -16.29 -6.18
N THR A 85 3.92 -16.37 -7.48
CA THR A 85 2.91 -15.56 -8.14
C THR A 85 1.57 -16.17 -7.76
N PHE A 86 0.77 -15.46 -7.00
CA PHE A 86 -0.54 -15.95 -6.61
C PHE A 86 -1.40 -16.18 -7.85
N ALA A 87 -2.00 -17.35 -7.96
CA ALA A 87 -2.73 -17.79 -9.16
C ALA A 87 -3.97 -16.93 -9.47
N ASP A 88 -4.41 -16.10 -8.55
CA ASP A 88 -5.56 -15.20 -8.70
C ASP A 88 -5.18 -13.79 -9.18
N GLY A 89 -3.94 -13.58 -9.61
CA GLY A 89 -3.47 -12.29 -10.12
C GLY A 89 -3.02 -11.30 -9.04
N THR A 90 -2.95 -11.72 -7.78
CA THR A 90 -2.35 -10.90 -6.74
C THR A 90 -0.82 -10.92 -6.86
N TYR A 91 -0.22 -9.75 -6.70
CA TYR A 91 1.22 -9.61 -6.79
C TYR A 91 1.90 -10.17 -5.54
N ASN A 92 3.01 -10.90 -5.74
CA ASN A 92 3.92 -11.20 -4.65
C ASN A 92 4.77 -9.96 -4.37
N LEU A 93 4.36 -9.17 -3.39
CA LEU A 93 5.03 -7.91 -3.09
C LEU A 93 6.36 -8.14 -2.37
N PRO A 94 7.43 -7.44 -2.76
CA PRO A 94 8.65 -7.41 -1.97
C PRO A 94 8.35 -6.83 -0.57
N PRO A 95 9.10 -7.25 0.47
CA PRO A 95 8.80 -6.81 1.85
C PRO A 95 8.71 -5.30 2.01
N GLU A 96 9.55 -4.54 1.31
CA GLU A 96 9.60 -3.07 1.38
C GLU A 96 8.33 -2.41 0.83
N ALA A 97 7.61 -3.09 -0.07
CA ALA A 97 6.40 -2.57 -0.70
C ALA A 97 5.11 -3.03 -0.03
N ARG A 98 5.20 -3.89 0.98
CA ARG A 98 4.03 -4.35 1.73
C ARG A 98 3.51 -3.24 2.62
N TRP A 99 2.20 -3.01 2.59
CA TRP A 99 1.59 -1.93 3.37
C TRP A 99 1.83 -2.08 4.87
N SER A 100 1.81 -3.30 5.40
CA SER A 100 2.13 -3.59 6.80
C SER A 100 3.54 -3.14 7.19
N THR A 101 4.50 -3.27 6.30
CA THR A 101 5.85 -2.75 6.49
C THR A 101 5.84 -1.22 6.49
N ILE A 102 5.17 -0.59 5.54
CA ILE A 102 5.11 0.87 5.40
C ILE A 102 4.54 1.53 6.66
N ILE A 103 3.43 1.01 7.19
CA ILE A 103 2.80 1.58 8.38
C ILE A 103 3.62 1.38 9.65
N SER A 104 4.56 0.43 9.66
CA SER A 104 5.46 0.19 10.80
C SER A 104 6.71 1.07 10.79
N ILE A 105 6.99 1.76 9.68
CA ILE A 105 8.18 2.60 9.54
C ILE A 105 8.04 3.85 10.42
N PRO A 106 9.10 4.22 11.17
CA PRO A 106 9.10 5.46 11.95
C PRO A 106 8.93 6.69 11.04
N ALA A 107 8.17 7.68 11.51
CA ALA A 107 7.80 8.85 10.72
C ALA A 107 8.99 9.55 10.02
N PRO A 108 10.16 9.74 10.65
CA PRO A 108 11.30 10.39 9.99
C PRO A 108 11.85 9.64 8.78
N GLN A 109 11.56 8.34 8.66
CA GLN A 109 12.07 7.48 7.59
C GLN A 109 11.02 7.20 6.50
N LEU A 110 9.79 7.70 6.65
CA LEU A 110 8.68 7.37 5.75
C LEU A 110 8.92 7.82 4.31
N ASN A 111 9.44 9.03 4.09
CA ASN A 111 9.68 9.52 2.73
C ASN A 111 10.62 8.58 1.97
N VAL A 112 11.71 8.17 2.59
CA VAL A 112 12.68 7.24 2.00
C VAL A 112 12.05 5.86 1.81
N ALA A 113 11.31 5.38 2.80
CA ALA A 113 10.67 4.06 2.74
C ALA A 113 9.65 3.97 1.61
N LEU A 114 8.86 5.03 1.38
CA LEU A 114 7.89 5.08 0.30
C LEU A 114 8.56 5.06 -1.08
N ASP A 115 9.62 5.84 -1.28
CA ASP A 115 10.37 5.80 -2.53
C ASP A 115 11.05 4.46 -2.75
N THR A 116 11.58 3.84 -1.71
CA THR A 116 12.17 2.49 -1.77
C THR A 116 11.10 1.46 -2.16
N ALA A 117 9.91 1.54 -1.59
CA ALA A 117 8.79 0.66 -1.93
C ALA A 117 8.46 0.73 -3.42
N LEU A 118 8.35 1.93 -3.98
CA LEU A 118 8.06 2.13 -5.39
C LEU A 118 9.16 1.60 -6.29
N GLN A 119 10.41 1.82 -5.93
CA GLN A 119 11.57 1.30 -6.67
C GLN A 119 11.56 -0.23 -6.69
N ARG A 120 11.31 -0.86 -5.55
CA ARG A 120 11.24 -2.33 -5.47
C ARG A 120 10.10 -2.90 -6.30
N LEU A 121 8.96 -2.23 -6.35
CA LEU A 121 7.84 -2.65 -7.20
C LEU A 121 8.22 -2.62 -8.69
N GLU A 122 8.88 -1.58 -9.14
CA GLU A 122 9.34 -1.50 -10.54
C GLU A 122 10.36 -2.58 -10.88
N GLU A 123 11.25 -2.91 -9.94
CA GLU A 123 12.25 -3.96 -10.13
C GLU A 123 11.63 -5.35 -10.22
N GLU A 124 10.60 -5.63 -9.42
CA GLU A 124 9.95 -6.94 -9.37
C GLU A 124 8.90 -7.14 -10.48
N ASP A 125 8.28 -6.07 -10.96
CA ASP A 125 7.26 -6.15 -12.00
C ASP A 125 7.60 -5.23 -13.18
N PRO A 126 8.08 -5.80 -14.29
CA PRO A 126 8.42 -5.00 -15.49
C PRO A 126 7.26 -4.19 -16.06
N GLN A 127 6.01 -4.60 -15.82
CA GLN A 127 4.83 -3.86 -16.28
C GLN A 127 4.67 -2.53 -15.55
N LEU A 128 5.21 -2.41 -14.35
CA LEU A 128 5.15 -1.18 -13.55
C LEU A 128 6.31 -0.23 -13.85
N LYS A 129 7.27 -0.64 -14.67
CA LYS A 129 8.43 0.17 -15.01
C LYS A 129 8.00 1.49 -15.67
N GLY A 130 8.42 2.60 -15.07
CA GLY A 130 8.08 3.94 -15.57
C GLY A 130 6.71 4.46 -15.10
N CYS A 131 5.95 3.69 -14.34
CA CYS A 131 4.65 4.13 -13.81
C CYS A 131 4.77 5.14 -12.67
N PHE A 132 5.91 5.15 -11.98
CA PHE A 132 6.12 6.02 -10.82
C PHE A 132 7.22 7.03 -11.09
N VAL A 133 7.05 8.25 -10.57
CA VAL A 133 8.10 9.27 -10.60
C VAL A 133 9.12 8.92 -9.52
N LYS A 134 10.39 8.78 -9.92
CA LYS A 134 11.47 8.45 -8.98
C LYS A 134 11.71 9.58 -7.98
N GLY A 135 11.84 9.21 -6.71
CA GLY A 135 12.19 10.14 -5.65
C GLY A 135 11.10 11.15 -5.29
N THR A 136 9.84 10.91 -5.65
CA THR A 136 8.72 11.83 -5.41
C THR A 136 8.63 12.24 -3.94
N PHE A 137 8.69 11.29 -3.03
CA PHE A 137 8.52 11.57 -1.59
C PHE A 137 9.78 12.20 -0.99
N THR A 138 10.97 11.74 -1.37
CA THR A 138 12.22 12.33 -0.89
C THR A 138 12.46 13.72 -1.45
N ALA A 139 12.08 13.98 -2.71
CA ALA A 139 12.20 15.29 -3.33
C ALA A 139 11.32 16.34 -2.62
N ARG A 140 10.10 15.96 -2.23
CA ARG A 140 9.22 16.84 -1.46
C ARG A 140 9.64 16.97 -0.01
N ASN A 141 10.19 15.91 0.55
CA ASN A 141 10.69 15.84 1.92
C ASN A 141 9.70 16.43 2.94
N LEU A 142 8.48 15.90 2.91
CA LEU A 142 7.44 16.34 3.84
C LEU A 142 7.92 16.15 5.28
N ALA A 143 7.49 17.02 6.19
CA ALA A 143 7.77 16.88 7.60
C ALA A 143 7.26 15.51 8.09
N ALA A 144 8.00 14.86 8.98
CA ALA A 144 7.69 13.50 9.45
C ALA A 144 6.25 13.37 9.97
N ASN A 145 5.77 14.34 10.71
CA ASN A 145 4.40 14.34 11.23
C ASN A 145 3.36 14.46 10.12
N ASP A 146 3.66 15.22 9.08
CA ASP A 146 2.72 15.43 7.97
C ASP A 146 2.56 14.17 7.14
N ILE A 147 3.66 13.53 6.73
CA ILE A 147 3.60 12.30 5.94
C ILE A 147 2.99 11.16 6.77
N LYS A 148 3.28 11.09 8.07
CA LYS A 148 2.69 10.07 8.95
C LYS A 148 1.18 10.22 9.05
N LYS A 149 0.67 11.44 9.19
CA LYS A 149 -0.78 11.70 9.20
C LYS A 149 -1.46 11.23 7.93
N ILE A 150 -0.85 11.49 6.78
CA ILE A 150 -1.40 11.10 5.49
C ILE A 150 -1.41 9.58 5.35
N VAL A 151 -0.33 8.91 5.69
CA VAL A 151 -0.25 7.45 5.66
C VAL A 151 -1.27 6.82 6.61
N ASP A 152 -1.42 7.35 7.82
CA ASP A 152 -2.40 6.86 8.79
C ASP A 152 -3.85 7.04 8.29
N GLU A 153 -4.14 8.15 7.61
CA GLU A 153 -5.46 8.34 6.98
C GLU A 153 -5.71 7.34 5.86
N VAL A 154 -4.76 7.15 4.96
CA VAL A 154 -4.88 6.18 3.86
C VAL A 154 -5.04 4.76 4.43
N ASN A 155 -4.41 4.45 5.55
CA ASN A 155 -4.54 3.15 6.21
C ASN A 155 -5.97 2.84 6.66
N LYS A 156 -6.81 3.85 6.85
CA LYS A 156 -8.23 3.65 7.22
C LYS A 156 -9.07 3.11 6.06
N ILE A 157 -8.59 3.23 4.83
CA ILE A 157 -9.28 2.67 3.66
C ILE A 157 -9.20 1.14 3.73
N SER A 158 -10.33 0.48 3.58
CA SER A 158 -10.41 -0.98 3.60
C SER A 158 -11.41 -1.49 2.57
N HIS A 159 -11.22 -2.73 2.17
CA HIS A 159 -12.09 -3.43 1.21
C HIS A 159 -12.22 -2.71 -0.15
N MET A 160 -11.10 -2.24 -0.66
CA MET A 160 -11.05 -1.67 -2.01
C MET A 160 -11.26 -2.71 -3.12
#